data_202dc0e6fab8a9564d859022721af002
#
_entry.id   202dc0e6fab8a9564d859022721af002
#
_cell.length_a   1.000
_cell.length_b   1.000
_cell.length_c   1.000
_cell.angle_alpha   90.00
_cell.angle_beta   90.00
_cell.angle_gamma   90.00
#
_symmetry.space_group_name_H-M   'P 1'
#
loop_
_entity.id
_entity.type
_entity.pdbx_description
1 polymer ?
#
loop_
_entity_poly.entity_id
_entity_poly.type
_entity_poly.pdbx_seq_one_letter_code
_entity_poly.pdbx_strand_id
1 'polypeptide(L)'
;DIPFIDMNLKSVRKELDFNYKTDLADAIHLNIKGAKKTSEFLGKYLTENYDLTDYREGNNSVKKSFEKYKKYYEASIKEGELSFPTTLDEYLKEVQDKSNGNYEVILAAGSNVNNIKFTDEQKNTLINMGVSKKIFEDSEFGTNIVSVTNDGKTYNEVAKQSEDSAVSVSLGGTFSDGTDYLVKADATGSTLKLNDNECTSLTSYGFNIIVYDKQLKRVVSTVYLYSNNGETTLNRGE
;
A
#
# COMPACT_ATOMS: atom_id res chain seq x y z
N ASP A 1 -23.22 36.04 -14.57
CA ASP A 1 -21.88 35.60 -15.00
C ASP A 1 -21.48 34.37 -14.16
N ILE A 2 -20.95 33.37 -14.85
CA ILE A 2 -20.42 32.17 -14.16
C ILE A 2 -18.95 32.48 -13.87
N PRO A 3 -18.51 32.40 -12.58
CA PRO A 3 -17.12 32.61 -12.25
C PRO A 3 -16.25 31.51 -12.85
N PHE A 4 -15.11 31.88 -13.38
CA PHE A 4 -14.12 30.97 -13.97
C PHE A 4 -12.82 31.09 -13.17
N ILE A 5 -12.31 29.97 -12.72
CA ILE A 5 -11.04 29.89 -12.03
C ILE A 5 -10.07 29.06 -12.87
N ASP A 6 -9.07 29.73 -13.44
CA ASP A 6 -7.99 29.01 -14.15
C ASP A 6 -6.94 28.50 -13.18
N MET A 7 -6.96 27.19 -12.94
CA MET A 7 -6.01 26.50 -12.07
C MET A 7 -4.56 26.51 -12.61
N ASN A 8 -4.38 26.90 -13.89
CA ASN A 8 -3.04 27.00 -14.50
C ASN A 8 -2.36 28.35 -14.24
N LEU A 9 -3.09 29.32 -13.72
CA LEU A 9 -2.48 30.61 -13.37
C LEU A 9 -1.47 30.44 -12.25
N LYS A 10 -0.31 31.09 -12.41
CA LYS A 10 0.80 31.02 -11.44
C LYS A 10 0.36 31.47 -10.04
N SER A 11 -0.53 32.45 -9.92
CA SER A 11 -1.10 32.91 -8.66
C SER A 11 -1.92 31.83 -7.96
N VAL A 12 -2.83 31.18 -8.70
CA VAL A 12 -3.68 30.10 -8.19
C VAL A 12 -2.84 28.90 -7.79
N ARG A 13 -1.87 28.51 -8.61
CA ARG A 13 -0.95 27.41 -8.26
C ARG A 13 -0.12 27.69 -7.00
N LYS A 14 0.30 28.92 -6.82
CA LYS A 14 1.01 29.33 -5.60
C LYS A 14 0.11 29.23 -4.36
N GLU A 15 -1.16 29.63 -4.49
CA GLU A 15 -2.14 29.51 -3.40
C GLU A 15 -2.47 28.05 -3.07
N LEU A 16 -2.55 27.19 -4.09
CA LEU A 16 -2.69 25.75 -3.96
C LEU A 16 -1.44 25.04 -3.39
N ASP A 17 -0.31 25.71 -3.31
CA ASP A 17 0.99 25.07 -3.08
C ASP A 17 1.22 23.87 -4.04
N PHE A 18 0.87 24.08 -5.31
CA PHE A 18 0.88 23.02 -6.31
C PHE A 18 2.28 22.77 -6.89
N ASN A 19 2.68 21.51 -6.88
CA ASN A 19 3.97 21.07 -7.41
C ASN A 19 3.77 19.98 -8.48
N TYR A 20 4.09 20.28 -9.72
CA TYR A 20 3.96 19.34 -10.85
C TYR A 20 4.69 18.00 -10.67
N LYS A 21 5.79 17.98 -9.89
CA LYS A 21 6.57 16.77 -9.68
C LYS A 21 5.94 15.82 -8.67
N THR A 22 5.12 16.34 -7.74
CA THR A 22 4.60 15.57 -6.61
C THR A 22 3.08 15.48 -6.58
N ASP A 23 2.37 16.31 -7.35
CA ASP A 23 0.92 16.42 -7.28
C ASP A 23 0.21 15.89 -8.55
N LEU A 24 0.99 15.42 -9.53
CA LEU A 24 0.49 14.77 -10.74
C LEU A 24 0.81 13.27 -10.72
N ALA A 25 -0.10 12.47 -11.24
CA ALA A 25 0.09 11.04 -11.49
C ALA A 25 0.86 10.81 -12.81
N ASP A 26 0.63 11.68 -13.77
CA ASP A 26 1.28 11.74 -15.09
C ASP A 26 1.38 13.20 -15.57
N ALA A 27 1.54 13.43 -16.86
CA ALA A 27 1.71 14.79 -17.41
C ALA A 27 0.50 15.72 -17.20
N ILE A 28 -0.71 15.18 -16.96
CA ILE A 28 -1.96 15.96 -16.98
C ILE A 28 -2.96 15.59 -15.88
N HIS A 29 -2.84 14.42 -15.27
CA HIS A 29 -3.78 13.96 -14.25
C HIS A 29 -3.27 14.23 -12.84
N LEU A 30 -4.15 14.74 -11.99
CA LEU A 30 -3.86 14.89 -10.57
C LEU A 30 -3.72 13.50 -9.91
N ASN A 31 -2.69 13.34 -9.11
CA ASN A 31 -2.68 12.26 -8.14
C ASN A 31 -3.53 12.65 -6.91
N ILE A 32 -3.63 11.75 -5.92
CA ILE A 32 -4.47 12.00 -4.72
C ILE A 32 -4.02 13.25 -3.95
N LYS A 33 -2.74 13.57 -3.97
CA LYS A 33 -2.15 14.74 -3.31
C LYS A 33 -2.59 16.04 -3.98
N GLY A 34 -2.47 16.10 -5.31
CA GLY A 34 -2.94 17.21 -6.11
C GLY A 34 -4.46 17.36 -6.05
N ALA A 35 -5.21 16.24 -6.11
CA ALA A 35 -6.66 16.24 -5.96
C ALA A 35 -7.10 16.77 -4.60
N LYS A 36 -6.42 16.41 -3.51
CA LYS A 36 -6.69 16.95 -2.16
C LYS A 36 -6.50 18.46 -2.12
N LYS A 37 -5.35 18.98 -2.56
CA LYS A 37 -5.06 20.42 -2.57
C LYS A 37 -6.10 21.20 -3.39
N THR A 38 -6.44 20.69 -4.57
CA THR A 38 -7.45 21.31 -5.45
C THR A 38 -8.83 21.32 -4.81
N SER A 39 -9.24 20.23 -4.17
CA SER A 39 -10.53 20.13 -3.48
C SER A 39 -10.62 21.06 -2.27
N GLU A 40 -9.56 21.18 -1.49
CA GLU A 40 -9.47 22.11 -0.35
C GLU A 40 -9.56 23.57 -0.81
N PHE A 41 -8.85 23.93 -1.87
CA PHE A 41 -8.93 25.27 -2.46
C PHE A 41 -10.34 25.59 -2.96
N LEU A 42 -10.95 24.68 -3.73
CA LEU A 42 -12.31 24.87 -4.23
C LEU A 42 -13.33 24.93 -3.08
N GLY A 43 -13.19 24.08 -2.08
CA GLY A 43 -14.05 24.11 -0.90
C GLY A 43 -13.97 25.43 -0.18
N LYS A 44 -12.77 25.97 0.05
CA LYS A 44 -12.54 27.28 0.65
C LYS A 44 -13.18 28.38 -0.21
N TYR A 45 -12.88 28.41 -1.52
CA TYR A 45 -13.46 29.39 -2.45
C TYR A 45 -14.99 29.40 -2.43
N LEU A 46 -15.60 28.22 -2.45
CA LEU A 46 -17.05 28.08 -2.43
C LEU A 46 -17.67 28.59 -1.12
N THR A 47 -17.06 28.26 0.02
CA THR A 47 -17.57 28.73 1.32
C THR A 47 -17.38 30.22 1.57
N GLU A 48 -16.37 30.84 0.98
CA GLU A 48 -16.10 32.28 1.11
C GLU A 48 -16.98 33.14 0.17
N ASN A 49 -17.41 32.58 -0.98
CA ASN A 49 -18.12 33.34 -2.00
C ASN A 49 -19.60 33.00 -2.15
N TYR A 50 -20.06 31.92 -1.51
CA TYR A 50 -21.47 31.49 -1.62
C TYR A 50 -22.01 31.12 -0.25
N ASP A 51 -23.28 31.40 -0.02
CA ASP A 51 -24.02 30.97 1.16
C ASP A 51 -24.41 29.49 1.03
N LEU A 52 -23.48 28.63 1.40
CA LEU A 52 -23.65 27.17 1.32
C LEU A 52 -24.16 26.63 2.63
N THR A 53 -25.28 25.90 2.60
CA THR A 53 -25.79 25.20 3.78
C THR A 53 -24.91 24.02 4.11
N ASP A 54 -24.42 23.96 5.34
CA ASP A 54 -23.67 22.80 5.85
C ASP A 54 -24.65 21.70 6.29
N TYR A 55 -24.73 20.64 5.50
CA TYR A 55 -25.58 19.48 5.78
C TYR A 55 -24.88 18.38 6.60
N ARG A 56 -23.63 18.55 7.01
CA ARG A 56 -22.89 17.53 7.75
C ARG A 56 -23.48 17.27 9.14
N GLU A 57 -24.10 18.29 9.76
CA GLU A 57 -24.65 18.23 11.12
C GLU A 57 -26.17 17.99 11.19
N GLY A 58 -26.92 18.40 10.18
CA GLY A 58 -28.39 18.55 10.31
C GLY A 58 -29.25 17.45 9.66
N ASN A 59 -28.75 16.72 8.69
CA ASN A 59 -29.56 15.76 7.89
C ASN A 59 -29.02 14.33 8.01
N ASN A 60 -29.76 13.43 8.61
CA ASN A 60 -29.35 12.06 8.84
C ASN A 60 -28.98 11.28 7.57
N SER A 61 -29.63 11.55 6.42
CA SER A 61 -29.34 10.87 5.18
C SER A 61 -28.05 11.39 4.53
N VAL A 62 -27.87 12.73 4.54
CA VAL A 62 -26.64 13.36 4.02
C VAL A 62 -25.46 13.02 4.90
N LYS A 63 -25.62 13.07 6.23
CA LYS A 63 -24.59 12.67 7.18
C LYS A 63 -24.14 11.22 6.97
N LYS A 64 -25.07 10.27 6.82
CA LYS A 64 -24.74 8.87 6.54
C LYS A 64 -23.97 8.72 5.22
N SER A 65 -24.39 9.42 4.17
CA SER A 65 -23.69 9.42 2.89
C SER A 65 -22.29 10.01 3.04
N PHE A 66 -22.14 11.14 3.73
CA PHE A 66 -20.86 11.79 3.99
C PHE A 66 -19.90 10.84 4.74
N GLU A 67 -20.35 10.22 5.84
CA GLU A 67 -19.52 9.28 6.61
C GLU A 67 -19.09 8.06 5.77
N LYS A 68 -19.98 7.57 4.91
CA LYS A 68 -19.64 6.50 3.96
C LYS A 68 -18.54 6.93 2.99
N TYR A 69 -18.70 8.08 2.33
CA TYR A 69 -17.73 8.57 1.36
C TYR A 69 -16.42 9.00 2.01
N LYS A 70 -16.47 9.54 3.24
CA LYS A 70 -15.27 9.89 4.02
C LYS A 70 -14.36 8.69 4.20
N LYS A 71 -14.90 7.52 4.55
CA LYS A 71 -14.12 6.27 4.68
C LYS A 71 -13.42 5.89 3.37
N TYR A 72 -14.13 5.96 2.25
CA TYR A 72 -13.52 5.69 0.93
C TYR A 72 -12.43 6.70 0.59
N TYR A 73 -12.67 7.96 0.89
CA TYR A 73 -11.70 9.03 0.64
C TYR A 73 -10.43 8.86 1.50
N GLU A 74 -10.59 8.57 2.78
CA GLU A 74 -9.47 8.29 3.68
C GLU A 74 -8.65 7.06 3.23
N ALA A 75 -9.33 6.01 2.74
CA ALA A 75 -8.66 4.86 2.15
C ALA A 75 -7.85 5.23 0.90
N SER A 76 -8.45 6.00 -0.01
CA SER A 76 -7.78 6.45 -1.23
C SER A 76 -6.59 7.36 -0.95
N ILE A 77 -6.65 8.19 0.11
CA ILE A 77 -5.49 8.99 0.54
C ILE A 77 -4.36 8.08 1.01
N LYS A 78 -4.64 7.11 1.89
CA LYS A 78 -3.62 6.16 2.38
C LYS A 78 -2.97 5.37 1.24
N GLU A 79 -3.78 4.83 0.34
CA GLU A 79 -3.30 4.13 -0.86
C GLU A 79 -2.43 5.03 -1.73
N GLY A 80 -2.89 6.26 -1.97
CA GLY A 80 -2.15 7.25 -2.75
C GLY A 80 -0.83 7.64 -2.11
N GLU A 81 -0.79 7.87 -0.81
CA GLU A 81 0.44 8.22 -0.08
C GLU A 81 1.48 7.10 -0.16
N LEU A 82 1.07 5.83 -0.04
CA LEU A 82 1.94 4.67 -0.19
C LEU A 82 2.37 4.41 -1.64
N SER A 83 1.76 5.09 -2.61
CA SER A 83 2.11 4.97 -4.03
C SER A 83 3.23 5.93 -4.48
N PHE A 84 3.56 6.96 -3.70
CA PHE A 84 4.55 7.97 -4.09
C PHE A 84 6.02 7.55 -3.95
N PRO A 85 6.43 6.78 -2.93
CA PRO A 85 7.82 6.38 -2.80
C PRO A 85 8.34 5.69 -4.06
N THR A 86 9.53 6.06 -4.50
CA THR A 86 10.16 5.50 -5.70
C THR A 86 11.26 4.49 -5.36
N THR A 87 11.73 4.52 -4.14
CA THR A 87 12.74 3.58 -3.62
C THR A 87 12.15 2.72 -2.50
N LEU A 88 12.79 1.58 -2.24
CA LEU A 88 12.38 0.70 -1.14
C LEU A 88 12.52 1.39 0.22
N ASP A 89 13.57 2.18 0.42
CA ASP A 89 13.83 2.88 1.69
C ASP A 89 12.74 3.90 1.99
N GLU A 90 12.38 4.72 1.00
CA GLU A 90 11.26 5.67 1.11
C GLU A 90 9.94 4.95 1.39
N TYR A 91 9.69 3.83 0.69
CA TYR A 91 8.47 3.04 0.86
C TYR A 91 8.35 2.45 2.27
N LEU A 92 9.39 1.78 2.75
CA LEU A 92 9.39 1.18 4.08
C LEU A 92 9.22 2.23 5.18
N LYS A 93 9.88 3.38 5.02
CA LYS A 93 9.71 4.52 5.94
C LYS A 93 8.27 5.02 5.95
N GLU A 94 7.66 5.22 4.78
CA GLU A 94 6.28 5.69 4.67
C GLU A 94 5.29 4.69 5.31
N VAL A 95 5.47 3.39 5.07
CA VAL A 95 4.67 2.34 5.71
C VAL A 95 4.82 2.38 7.22
N GLN A 96 6.05 2.53 7.74
CA GLN A 96 6.31 2.61 9.17
C GLN A 96 5.67 3.86 9.80
N ASP A 97 5.85 5.03 9.18
CA ASP A 97 5.35 6.31 9.69
C ASP A 97 3.80 6.37 9.69
N LYS A 98 3.16 5.72 8.73
CA LYS A 98 1.70 5.70 8.58
C LYS A 98 0.99 4.56 9.31
N SER A 99 1.73 3.58 9.81
CA SER A 99 1.16 2.35 10.37
C SER A 99 0.25 2.62 11.57
N ASN A 100 0.64 3.51 12.51
CA ASN A 100 -0.11 3.79 13.74
C ASN A 100 -0.66 2.52 14.44
N GLY A 101 0.03 1.38 14.28
CA GLY A 101 -0.41 0.08 14.79
C GLY A 101 -1.58 -0.59 14.04
N ASN A 102 -2.06 0.01 12.94
CA ASN A 102 -3.16 -0.54 12.16
C ASN A 102 -2.71 -1.39 10.96
N TYR A 103 -1.44 -1.29 10.57
CA TYR A 103 -0.93 -2.05 9.43
C TYR A 103 -0.41 -3.41 9.84
N GLU A 104 -0.76 -4.40 9.05
CA GLU A 104 -0.10 -5.70 9.05
C GLU A 104 0.69 -5.84 7.75
N VAL A 105 1.89 -6.38 7.86
CA VAL A 105 2.79 -6.59 6.74
C VAL A 105 2.78 -8.06 6.35
N ILE A 106 2.55 -8.32 5.07
CA ILE A 106 2.57 -9.64 4.49
C ILE A 106 3.70 -9.68 3.47
N LEU A 107 4.59 -10.65 3.61
CA LEU A 107 5.63 -10.94 2.63
C LEU A 107 5.30 -12.25 1.94
N ALA A 108 5.42 -12.28 0.62
CA ALA A 108 5.21 -13.50 -0.16
C ALA A 108 6.15 -13.54 -1.36
N ALA A 109 6.88 -14.64 -1.48
CA ALA A 109 7.81 -14.86 -2.58
C ALA A 109 7.83 -16.31 -3.01
N GLY A 110 7.64 -16.56 -4.29
CA GLY A 110 7.85 -17.87 -4.89
C GLY A 110 9.34 -18.14 -5.19
N SER A 111 9.68 -19.39 -5.46
CA SER A 111 11.07 -19.84 -5.68
C SER A 111 11.77 -19.23 -6.90
N ASN A 112 11.04 -18.52 -7.75
CA ASN A 112 11.62 -17.75 -8.86
C ASN A 112 12.21 -16.40 -8.44
N VAL A 113 12.12 -16.07 -7.15
CA VAL A 113 12.67 -14.81 -6.61
C VAL A 113 14.17 -14.97 -6.42
N ASN A 114 14.91 -14.51 -7.41
CA ASN A 114 16.35 -14.62 -7.43
C ASN A 114 17.00 -13.34 -6.93
N ASN A 115 17.93 -13.48 -5.98
CA ASN A 115 18.95 -12.47 -5.67
C ASN A 115 18.43 -11.10 -5.21
N ILE A 116 17.25 -11.01 -4.60
CA ILE A 116 16.84 -9.77 -3.96
C ILE A 116 17.75 -9.52 -2.77
N LYS A 117 18.49 -8.41 -2.83
CA LYS A 117 19.39 -8.00 -1.77
C LYS A 117 18.75 -6.86 -0.99
N PHE A 118 18.50 -7.13 0.27
CA PHE A 118 18.14 -6.09 1.23
C PHE A 118 19.41 -5.52 1.87
N THR A 119 19.48 -4.21 2.01
CA THR A 119 20.48 -3.58 2.88
C THR A 119 20.19 -3.93 4.34
N ASP A 120 21.17 -3.76 5.23
CA ASP A 120 20.94 -4.03 6.66
C ASP A 120 19.90 -3.06 7.26
N GLU A 121 19.82 -1.84 6.75
CA GLU A 121 18.82 -0.85 7.14
C GLU A 121 17.40 -1.29 6.74
N GLN A 122 17.23 -1.77 5.51
CA GLN A 122 15.95 -2.31 5.01
C GLN A 122 15.51 -3.54 5.81
N LYS A 123 16.42 -4.47 6.09
CA LYS A 123 16.13 -5.63 6.95
C LYS A 123 15.70 -5.18 8.35
N ASN A 124 16.44 -4.26 8.96
CA ASN A 124 16.11 -3.76 10.28
C ASN A 124 14.75 -3.04 10.31
N THR A 125 14.42 -2.25 9.28
CA THR A 125 13.11 -1.60 9.16
C THR A 125 11.99 -2.64 9.09
N LEU A 126 12.11 -3.66 8.25
CA LEU A 126 11.12 -4.74 8.14
C LEU A 126 10.99 -5.53 9.45
N ILE A 127 12.11 -5.81 10.14
CA ILE A 127 12.10 -6.48 11.45
C ILE A 127 11.39 -5.60 12.50
N ASN A 128 11.65 -4.30 12.51
CA ASN A 128 10.96 -3.37 13.42
C ASN A 128 9.44 -3.27 13.13
N MET A 129 9.04 -3.52 11.88
CA MET A 129 7.64 -3.65 11.49
C MET A 129 7.05 -5.03 11.85
N GLY A 130 7.81 -5.92 12.48
CA GLY A 130 7.38 -7.21 12.95
C GLY A 130 7.70 -8.40 12.03
N VAL A 131 8.41 -8.19 10.92
CA VAL A 131 8.83 -9.28 10.02
C VAL A 131 9.87 -10.17 10.71
N SER A 132 9.76 -11.48 10.53
CA SER A 132 10.71 -12.43 11.12
C SER A 132 12.12 -12.28 10.55
N LYS A 133 13.12 -12.17 11.43
CA LYS A 133 14.54 -12.17 11.06
C LYS A 133 14.94 -13.40 10.24
N LYS A 134 14.33 -14.56 10.53
CA LYS A 134 14.57 -15.81 9.80
C LYS A 134 14.36 -15.71 8.29
N ILE A 135 13.43 -14.85 7.84
CA ILE A 135 13.20 -14.61 6.41
C ILE A 135 14.50 -14.24 5.69
N PHE A 136 15.33 -13.40 6.34
CA PHE A 136 16.58 -12.90 5.74
C PHE A 136 17.78 -13.85 5.93
N GLU A 137 17.68 -14.80 6.88
CA GLU A 137 18.71 -15.80 7.16
C GLU A 137 18.49 -17.05 6.30
N ASP A 138 17.23 -17.44 6.10
CA ASP A 138 16.84 -18.68 5.43
C ASP A 138 16.53 -18.50 3.93
N SER A 139 16.41 -17.23 3.44
CA SER A 139 16.09 -16.96 2.04
C SER A 139 17.31 -17.16 1.13
N GLU A 140 17.30 -18.22 0.36
CA GLU A 140 18.25 -18.51 -0.70
C GLU A 140 17.51 -18.64 -2.05
N PHE A 141 18.28 -18.71 -3.13
CA PHE A 141 17.76 -19.08 -4.44
C PHE A 141 16.87 -20.34 -4.37
N GLY A 142 15.69 -20.28 -4.97
CA GLY A 142 14.75 -21.39 -4.98
C GLY A 142 13.95 -21.57 -3.68
N THR A 143 13.87 -20.56 -2.82
CA THR A 143 13.12 -20.62 -1.56
C THR A 143 11.73 -20.00 -1.72
N ASN A 144 10.70 -20.71 -1.30
CA ASN A 144 9.35 -20.18 -1.13
C ASN A 144 9.21 -19.58 0.27
N ILE A 145 8.65 -18.39 0.34
CA ILE A 145 8.58 -17.59 1.57
C ILE A 145 7.18 -17.02 1.74
N VAL A 146 6.62 -17.19 2.92
CA VAL A 146 5.47 -16.41 3.39
C VAL A 146 5.70 -15.92 4.81
N SER A 147 5.37 -14.67 5.09
CA SER A 147 5.42 -14.09 6.43
C SER A 147 4.24 -13.16 6.61
N VAL A 148 3.62 -13.21 7.78
CA VAL A 148 2.48 -12.36 8.14
C VAL A 148 2.68 -11.81 9.53
N THR A 149 2.60 -10.49 9.69
CA THR A 149 2.44 -9.87 11.01
C THR A 149 0.96 -9.89 11.40
N ASN A 150 0.68 -10.11 12.67
CA ASN A 150 -0.67 -10.06 13.21
C ASN A 150 -0.60 -9.65 14.69
N ASP A 151 -0.98 -8.40 14.98
CA ASP A 151 -0.98 -7.79 16.31
C ASP A 151 0.35 -7.97 17.06
N GLY A 152 1.44 -7.60 16.40
CA GLY A 152 2.79 -7.65 16.97
C GLY A 152 3.40 -9.05 17.07
N LYS A 153 2.70 -10.10 16.57
CA LYS A 153 3.25 -11.44 16.38
C LYS A 153 3.59 -11.65 14.92
N THR A 154 4.60 -12.46 14.67
CA THR A 154 5.01 -12.82 13.32
C THR A 154 4.87 -14.32 13.12
N TYR A 155 4.22 -14.68 12.04
CA TYR A 155 4.10 -16.05 11.54
C TYR A 155 4.88 -16.15 10.24
N ASN A 156 5.67 -17.19 10.06
CA ASN A 156 6.41 -17.38 8.82
C ASN A 156 6.58 -18.87 8.50
N GLU A 157 6.58 -19.17 7.21
CA GLU A 157 6.98 -20.43 6.64
C GLU A 157 7.98 -20.19 5.52
N VAL A 158 9.03 -20.98 5.49
CA VAL A 158 10.10 -20.93 4.51
C VAL A 158 10.42 -22.36 4.11
N ALA A 159 10.42 -22.63 2.80
CA ALA A 159 10.80 -23.94 2.30
C ALA A 159 11.57 -23.83 0.98
N LYS A 160 12.70 -24.54 0.89
CA LYS A 160 13.51 -24.61 -0.32
C LYS A 160 12.86 -25.53 -1.33
N GLN A 161 12.78 -25.10 -2.59
CA GLN A 161 12.31 -25.94 -3.71
C GLN A 161 13.21 -27.16 -3.83
N SER A 162 12.62 -28.34 -3.98
CA SER A 162 13.31 -29.58 -4.27
C SER A 162 13.21 -29.93 -5.76
N GLU A 163 14.24 -30.56 -6.32
CA GLU A 163 14.20 -31.05 -7.70
C GLU A 163 13.13 -32.14 -7.89
N ASP A 164 12.86 -32.90 -6.83
CA ASP A 164 11.97 -34.07 -6.88
C ASP A 164 10.51 -33.77 -6.50
N SER A 165 10.21 -32.58 -5.98
CA SER A 165 8.85 -32.24 -5.55
C SER A 165 8.55 -30.75 -5.63
N ALA A 166 7.34 -30.42 -6.08
CA ALA A 166 6.82 -29.06 -5.96
C ALA A 166 6.56 -28.76 -4.48
N VAL A 167 7.31 -27.80 -3.94
CA VAL A 167 7.16 -27.34 -2.56
C VAL A 167 6.30 -26.08 -2.56
N SER A 168 5.31 -26.05 -1.68
CA SER A 168 4.53 -24.83 -1.39
C SER A 168 4.56 -24.53 0.09
N VAL A 169 4.48 -23.25 0.43
CA VAL A 169 4.31 -22.76 1.80
C VAL A 169 3.02 -21.97 1.89
N SER A 170 2.35 -22.01 3.04
CA SER A 170 1.10 -21.25 3.21
C SER A 170 0.88 -20.90 4.67
N LEU A 171 0.40 -19.69 4.91
CA LEU A 171 -0.07 -19.22 6.22
C LEU A 171 -1.53 -18.78 6.09
N GLY A 172 -2.36 -19.30 7.02
CA GLY A 172 -3.75 -18.87 7.18
C GLY A 172 -4.03 -18.48 8.61
N GLY A 173 -4.93 -17.55 8.79
CA GLY A 173 -5.35 -17.08 10.10
C GLY A 173 -6.40 -15.99 10.00
N THR A 174 -6.67 -15.36 11.14
CA THR A 174 -7.63 -14.25 11.24
C THR A 174 -6.94 -13.05 11.87
N PHE A 175 -7.01 -11.88 11.25
CA PHE A 175 -6.56 -10.63 11.85
C PHE A 175 -7.50 -10.23 13.00
N SER A 176 -7.03 -9.37 13.90
CA SER A 176 -7.82 -8.90 15.05
C SER A 176 -9.09 -8.16 14.68
N ASP A 177 -9.20 -7.65 13.47
CA ASP A 177 -10.41 -7.02 12.93
C ASP A 177 -11.47 -8.02 12.43
N GLY A 178 -11.18 -9.34 12.52
CA GLY A 178 -12.03 -10.43 12.10
C GLY A 178 -11.91 -10.81 10.62
N THR A 179 -10.94 -10.26 9.89
CA THR A 179 -10.71 -10.61 8.48
C THR A 179 -9.84 -11.87 8.40
N ASP A 180 -10.32 -12.89 7.74
CA ASP A 180 -9.57 -14.11 7.47
C ASP A 180 -8.55 -13.87 6.35
N TYR A 181 -7.36 -14.43 6.49
CA TYR A 181 -6.34 -14.39 5.47
C TYR A 181 -5.78 -15.78 5.14
N LEU A 182 -5.40 -15.95 3.88
CA LEU A 182 -4.62 -17.09 3.42
C LEU A 182 -3.59 -16.59 2.41
N VAL A 183 -2.32 -16.67 2.77
CA VAL A 183 -1.20 -16.37 1.88
C VAL A 183 -0.50 -17.65 1.49
N LYS A 184 -0.13 -17.79 0.20
CA LYS A 184 0.59 -18.95 -0.34
C LYS A 184 1.71 -18.50 -1.24
N ALA A 185 2.77 -19.29 -1.28
CA ALA A 185 3.85 -19.14 -2.25
C ALA A 185 4.35 -20.51 -2.70
N ASP A 186 4.60 -20.65 -4.01
CA ASP A 186 5.16 -21.85 -4.62
C ASP A 186 6.04 -21.48 -5.83
N ALA A 187 6.45 -22.46 -6.62
CA ALA A 187 7.29 -22.25 -7.80
C ALA A 187 6.61 -21.39 -8.89
N THR A 188 5.29 -21.25 -8.87
CA THR A 188 4.53 -20.50 -9.87
C THR A 188 4.26 -19.06 -9.45
N GLY A 189 4.45 -18.74 -8.17
CA GLY A 189 4.26 -17.39 -7.62
C GLY A 189 3.64 -17.37 -6.24
N SER A 190 2.96 -16.27 -5.95
CA SER A 190 2.34 -16.03 -4.65
C SER A 190 0.89 -15.59 -4.81
N THR A 191 0.06 -15.91 -3.82
CA THR A 191 -1.34 -15.48 -3.76
C THR A 191 -1.71 -15.04 -2.36
N LEU A 192 -2.64 -14.08 -2.26
CA LEU A 192 -3.27 -13.66 -1.02
C LEU A 192 -4.79 -13.72 -1.19
N LYS A 193 -5.47 -14.32 -0.22
CA LYS A 193 -6.94 -14.25 -0.09
C LYS A 193 -7.32 -13.58 1.21
N LEU A 194 -8.34 -12.75 1.16
CA LEU A 194 -9.00 -12.18 2.33
C LEU A 194 -10.50 -12.55 2.28
N ASN A 195 -11.00 -13.18 3.35
CA ASN A 195 -12.38 -13.67 3.40
C ASN A 195 -12.77 -14.48 2.14
N ASP A 196 -11.89 -15.42 1.74
CA ASP A 196 -12.02 -16.27 0.54
C ASP A 196 -11.96 -15.53 -0.82
N ASN A 197 -11.90 -14.20 -0.82
CA ASN A 197 -11.70 -13.43 -2.05
C ASN A 197 -10.21 -13.26 -2.36
N GLU A 198 -9.83 -13.56 -3.58
CA GLU A 198 -8.47 -13.29 -4.04
C GLU A 198 -8.24 -11.78 -4.11
N CYS A 199 -7.23 -11.33 -3.38
CA CYS A 199 -6.88 -9.92 -3.29
C CYS A 199 -5.65 -9.67 -4.13
N THR A 200 -5.79 -9.12 -5.29
CA THR A 200 -4.72 -8.74 -6.19
C THR A 200 -3.86 -9.91 -6.71
N SER A 201 -3.56 -9.86 -7.97
CA SER A 201 -2.53 -10.72 -8.57
C SER A 201 -1.17 -10.29 -8.02
N LEU A 202 -0.64 -11.06 -7.07
CA LEU A 202 0.75 -10.94 -6.68
C LEU A 202 1.62 -11.36 -7.86
N THR A 203 2.72 -10.65 -8.08
CA THR A 203 3.61 -11.05 -9.18
C THR A 203 4.29 -12.39 -8.88
N SER A 204 4.36 -13.25 -9.89
CA SER A 204 5.08 -14.51 -9.82
C SER A 204 6.60 -14.36 -9.84
N TYR A 205 7.12 -13.18 -10.18
CA TYR A 205 8.55 -12.96 -10.39
C TYR A 205 9.21 -12.07 -9.34
N GLY A 206 8.49 -11.66 -8.31
CA GLY A 206 8.99 -10.70 -7.33
C GLY A 206 8.83 -11.16 -5.90
N PHE A 207 9.57 -10.49 -5.03
CA PHE A 207 9.34 -10.57 -3.59
C PHE A 207 8.24 -9.54 -3.25
N ASN A 208 7.04 -10.02 -2.97
CA ASN A 208 5.89 -9.18 -2.74
C ASN A 208 5.88 -8.68 -1.29
N ILE A 209 5.66 -7.38 -1.12
CA ILE A 209 5.38 -6.73 0.16
C ILE A 209 3.97 -6.16 0.08
N ILE A 210 3.09 -6.65 0.92
CA ILE A 210 1.68 -6.26 0.97
C ILE A 210 1.41 -5.61 2.32
N VAL A 211 0.74 -4.47 2.31
CA VAL A 211 0.30 -3.78 3.52
C VAL A 211 -1.22 -3.87 3.62
N TYR A 212 -1.69 -4.50 4.68
CA TYR A 212 -3.08 -4.60 5.05
C TYR A 212 -3.42 -3.60 6.16
N ASP A 213 -4.47 -2.80 5.98
CA ASP A 213 -4.97 -1.86 6.98
C ASP A 213 -6.19 -2.46 7.71
N LYS A 214 -6.02 -2.80 8.99
CA LYS A 214 -7.08 -3.36 9.84
C LYS A 214 -8.27 -2.42 10.02
N GLN A 215 -8.03 -1.12 10.06
CA GLN A 215 -9.09 -0.13 10.20
C GLN A 215 -9.98 -0.05 8.95
N LEU A 216 -9.37 -0.12 7.78
CA LEU A 216 -10.07 -0.09 6.49
C LEU A 216 -10.51 -1.48 6.03
N LYS A 217 -9.99 -2.55 6.65
CA LYS A 217 -10.23 -3.96 6.33
C LYS A 217 -9.90 -4.30 4.87
N ARG A 218 -8.77 -3.80 4.38
CA ARG A 218 -8.33 -4.01 2.99
C ARG A 218 -6.83 -3.85 2.81
N VAL A 219 -6.32 -4.38 1.72
CA VAL A 219 -4.97 -4.08 1.25
C VAL A 219 -4.91 -2.62 0.82
N VAL A 220 -3.94 -1.87 1.31
CA VAL A 220 -3.70 -0.47 0.97
C VAL A 220 -2.45 -0.25 0.14
N SER A 221 -1.60 -1.26 0.04
CA SER A 221 -0.44 -1.22 -0.85
C SER A 221 0.02 -2.62 -1.18
N THR A 222 0.43 -2.81 -2.44
CA THR A 222 1.17 -3.98 -2.89
C THR A 222 2.32 -3.49 -3.74
N VAL A 223 3.53 -3.85 -3.33
CA VAL A 223 4.74 -3.62 -4.12
C VAL A 223 5.48 -4.93 -4.28
N TYR A 224 6.25 -5.04 -5.34
CA TYR A 224 7.13 -6.17 -5.51
C TYR A 224 8.55 -5.71 -5.82
N LEU A 225 9.49 -6.45 -5.29
CA LEU A 225 10.90 -6.25 -5.53
C LEU A 225 11.36 -7.20 -6.62
N TYR A 226 12.06 -6.66 -7.58
CA TYR A 226 12.68 -7.41 -8.65
C TYR A 226 14.16 -7.04 -8.72
N SER A 227 15.03 -8.03 -8.87
CA SER A 227 16.46 -7.81 -9.06
C SER A 227 16.84 -7.97 -10.52
N ASN A 228 17.38 -6.91 -11.11
CA ASN A 228 17.94 -6.93 -12.45
C ASN A 228 19.40 -6.45 -12.38
N ASN A 229 20.33 -7.23 -12.93
CA ASN A 229 21.76 -6.93 -12.94
C ASN A 229 22.36 -6.59 -11.56
N GLY A 230 21.80 -7.17 -10.48
CA GLY A 230 22.27 -6.94 -9.11
C GLY A 230 21.69 -5.71 -8.40
N GLU A 231 20.85 -4.94 -9.07
CA GLU A 231 20.09 -3.86 -8.46
C GLU A 231 18.66 -4.34 -8.13
N THR A 232 18.23 -4.07 -6.91
CA THR A 232 16.85 -4.34 -6.48
C THR A 232 15.99 -3.11 -6.75
N THR A 233 14.96 -3.27 -7.56
CA THR A 233 14.01 -2.21 -7.91
C THR A 233 12.67 -2.44 -7.23
N LEU A 234 12.05 -1.34 -6.79
CA LEU A 234 10.68 -1.31 -6.29
C LEU A 234 9.73 -1.13 -7.48
N ASN A 235 8.78 -2.04 -7.61
CA ASN A 235 7.76 -1.98 -8.65
C ASN A 235 6.37 -2.09 -8.03
N ARG A 236 5.37 -1.61 -8.75
CA ARG A 236 3.96 -1.73 -8.37
C ARG A 236 3.24 -2.54 -9.42
N GLY A 237 2.31 -3.37 -8.99
CA GLY A 237 1.38 -4.03 -9.90
C GLY A 237 0.50 -2.98 -10.59
N GLU A 238 0.22 -3.19 -11.89
CA GLU A 238 -0.76 -2.41 -12.64
C GLU A 238 -2.18 -2.71 -12.16
#